data_73188859c47f2c9ba47ea59f485c6338
#
_entry.id   73188859c47f2c9ba47ea59f485c6338
#
_cell.length_a   1.000
_cell.length_b   1.000
_cell.length_c   1.000
_cell.angle_alpha   90.00
_cell.angle_beta   90.00
_cell.angle_gamma   90.00
#
_symmetry.space_group_name_H-M   'P 1'
#
loop_
_entity.id
_entity.type
_entity.pdbx_description
1 polymer ?
#
loop_
_entity_poly.entity_id
_entity_poly.type
_entity_poly.pdbx_seq_one_letter_code
_entity_poly.pdbx_strand_id
1 'polypeptide(L)'
;MRTLISILWISFFPLAAAAQGDDLSYRLKKVIKDKKAEIGIAVILDAQDTVTVNNDDRYPLMSVFKFHQALAVADYLDRNGLTPDTEIFIPEEELVPDTYSPLRKEFPEGEISLSVSRLLEYSLQLSDNNACDILFEHTGGPAATDRYVRSLGLRNFAIAATEQQMHDDPQTCYENWSTPLEAAALLELLVTEQILTPTLREMILQNLINCKTGADRLPKPLSGTGAVIGHKTGTSNRDERGIFAGTNDLGFVILPDDTRYTIAVFIKDSAENPETNARIIADISETVYRYVHDEYRENDIRPGKKHVDKGAGIGFESDYFY
;
A
#
# COMPACT_ATOMS: atom_id res chain seq x y z
N MET A 1 -65.29 -20.47 -6.07
CA MET A 1 -63.97 -20.99 -6.48
C MET A 1 -63.05 -19.79 -6.82
N ARG A 2 -62.13 -19.46 -5.96
CA ARG A 2 -61.11 -18.42 -6.21
C ARG A 2 -59.77 -19.15 -6.35
N THR A 3 -59.22 -19.10 -7.57
CA THR A 3 -57.93 -19.71 -7.92
C THR A 3 -56.81 -18.79 -7.46
N LEU A 4 -56.03 -19.24 -6.47
CA LEU A 4 -54.77 -18.56 -6.05
C LEU A 4 -53.68 -18.92 -7.08
N ILE A 5 -53.20 -17.92 -7.80
CA ILE A 5 -51.99 -18.03 -8.60
C ILE A 5 -50.80 -17.68 -7.71
N SER A 6 -50.02 -18.70 -7.33
CA SER A 6 -48.73 -18.50 -6.65
C SER A 6 -47.68 -18.10 -7.64
N ILE A 7 -47.25 -16.85 -7.58
CA ILE A 7 -46.12 -16.35 -8.38
C ILE A 7 -44.83 -16.75 -7.63
N LEU A 8 -44.09 -17.69 -8.23
CA LEU A 8 -42.78 -18.11 -7.75
C LEU A 8 -41.76 -17.03 -8.16
N TRP A 9 -41.28 -16.24 -7.19
CA TRP A 9 -40.17 -15.34 -7.40
C TRP A 9 -38.86 -16.15 -7.41
N ILE A 10 -38.31 -16.39 -8.62
CA ILE A 10 -36.94 -16.91 -8.74
C ILE A 10 -36.01 -15.71 -8.57
N SER A 11 -35.38 -15.62 -7.41
CA SER A 11 -34.29 -14.68 -7.15
C SER A 11 -33.05 -15.16 -7.93
N PHE A 12 -32.77 -14.54 -9.07
CA PHE A 12 -31.47 -14.63 -9.73
C PHE A 12 -30.45 -13.89 -8.85
N PHE A 13 -29.69 -14.60 -8.03
CA PHE A 13 -28.47 -14.08 -7.46
C PHE A 13 -27.40 -13.96 -8.58
N PRO A 14 -26.57 -12.91 -8.57
CA PRO A 14 -25.59 -12.73 -9.62
C PRO A 14 -24.44 -13.74 -9.45
N LEU A 15 -24.51 -14.85 -10.21
CA LEU A 15 -23.41 -15.82 -10.33
C LEU A 15 -22.18 -15.22 -11.06
N ALA A 16 -22.33 -14.02 -11.66
CA ALA A 16 -21.31 -13.43 -12.51
C ALA A 16 -20.11 -12.83 -11.76
N ALA A 17 -20.32 -12.25 -10.57
CA ALA A 17 -19.21 -11.66 -9.80
C ALA A 17 -18.26 -12.72 -9.21
N ALA A 18 -18.79 -13.85 -8.75
CA ALA A 18 -17.98 -14.97 -8.27
C ALA A 18 -17.10 -15.59 -9.37
N ALA A 19 -17.62 -15.69 -10.60
CA ALA A 19 -16.89 -16.26 -11.74
C ALA A 19 -15.73 -15.36 -12.23
N GLN A 20 -15.80 -14.05 -12.03
CA GLN A 20 -14.76 -13.10 -12.43
C GLN A 20 -13.58 -13.06 -11.45
N GLY A 21 -13.85 -13.07 -10.15
CA GLY A 21 -12.80 -13.15 -9.13
C GLY A 21 -12.00 -14.45 -9.24
N ASP A 22 -12.64 -15.54 -9.62
CA ASP A 22 -11.99 -16.83 -9.86
C ASP A 22 -11.03 -16.79 -11.06
N ASP A 23 -11.35 -16.06 -12.14
CA ASP A 23 -10.48 -15.93 -13.31
C ASP A 23 -9.21 -15.12 -13.01
N LEU A 24 -9.32 -13.94 -12.38
CA LEU A 24 -8.15 -13.17 -11.98
C LEU A 24 -7.27 -13.93 -10.98
N SER A 25 -7.88 -14.58 -9.98
CA SER A 25 -7.15 -15.43 -9.02
C SER A 25 -6.38 -16.54 -9.72
N TYR A 26 -6.98 -17.20 -10.72
CA TYR A 26 -6.30 -18.23 -11.51
C TYR A 26 -5.11 -17.68 -12.30
N ARG A 27 -5.25 -16.52 -12.96
CA ARG A 27 -4.16 -15.85 -13.70
C ARG A 27 -3.01 -15.47 -12.77
N LEU A 28 -3.32 -14.90 -11.60
CA LEU A 28 -2.32 -14.53 -10.59
C LEU A 28 -1.56 -15.75 -10.07
N LYS A 29 -2.26 -16.85 -9.75
CA LYS A 29 -1.64 -18.13 -9.36
C LYS A 29 -0.70 -18.66 -10.43
N LYS A 30 -1.01 -18.45 -11.72
CA LYS A 30 -0.15 -18.86 -12.83
C LYS A 30 1.14 -18.03 -12.90
N VAL A 31 1.08 -16.71 -12.62
CA VAL A 31 2.26 -15.84 -12.60
C VAL A 31 3.25 -16.26 -11.51
N ILE A 32 2.75 -16.63 -10.32
CA ILE A 32 3.59 -16.98 -9.18
C ILE A 32 4.02 -18.47 -9.14
N LYS A 33 3.50 -19.28 -10.05
CA LYS A 33 3.82 -20.71 -10.11
C LYS A 33 5.33 -20.92 -10.27
N ASP A 34 5.87 -21.91 -9.55
CA ASP A 34 7.27 -22.34 -9.60
C ASP A 34 8.30 -21.25 -9.18
N LYS A 35 7.88 -20.20 -8.51
CA LYS A 35 8.77 -19.20 -7.91
C LYS A 35 9.34 -19.73 -6.60
N LYS A 36 10.60 -19.38 -6.33
CA LYS A 36 11.30 -19.78 -5.09
C LYS A 36 11.06 -18.76 -3.99
N ALA A 37 9.79 -18.50 -3.68
CA ALA A 37 9.36 -17.52 -2.70
C ALA A 37 7.92 -17.81 -2.27
N GLU A 38 7.53 -17.35 -1.10
CA GLU A 38 6.13 -17.24 -0.70
C GLU A 38 5.57 -15.89 -1.19
N ILE A 39 4.47 -15.91 -1.97
CA ILE A 39 3.95 -14.71 -2.60
C ILE A 39 2.47 -14.56 -2.25
N GLY A 40 2.15 -13.48 -1.55
CA GLY A 40 0.81 -13.07 -1.19
C GLY A 40 0.34 -11.88 -2.03
N ILE A 41 -0.90 -11.94 -2.48
CA ILE A 41 -1.49 -10.91 -3.34
C ILE A 41 -2.89 -10.58 -2.82
N ALA A 42 -3.22 -9.29 -2.80
CA ALA A 42 -4.59 -8.83 -2.64
C ALA A 42 -4.87 -7.68 -3.62
N VAL A 43 -6.05 -7.70 -4.23
CA VAL A 43 -6.55 -6.66 -5.12
C VAL A 43 -7.96 -6.31 -4.68
N ILE A 44 -8.23 -5.01 -4.48
CA ILE A 44 -9.56 -4.47 -4.22
C ILE A 44 -9.95 -3.63 -5.44
N LEU A 45 -11.03 -4.02 -6.12
CA LEU A 45 -11.50 -3.42 -7.36
C LEU A 45 -12.69 -2.49 -7.07
N ASP A 46 -12.57 -1.21 -7.37
CA ASP A 46 -13.60 -0.17 -7.18
C ASP A 46 -14.29 -0.20 -5.80
N ALA A 47 -13.57 -0.58 -4.74
CA ALA A 47 -14.09 -0.78 -3.37
C ALA A 47 -15.23 -1.82 -3.27
N GLN A 48 -15.41 -2.71 -4.24
CA GLN A 48 -16.53 -3.65 -4.32
C GLN A 48 -16.08 -5.10 -4.33
N ASP A 49 -15.19 -5.44 -5.27
CA ASP A 49 -14.74 -6.81 -5.46
C ASP A 49 -13.34 -7.01 -4.89
N THR A 50 -13.09 -8.16 -4.30
CA THR A 50 -11.78 -8.49 -3.70
C THR A 50 -11.28 -9.80 -4.26
N VAL A 51 -10.02 -9.82 -4.71
CA VAL A 51 -9.32 -11.02 -5.18
C VAL A 51 -8.06 -11.21 -4.35
N THR A 52 -7.87 -12.40 -3.80
CA THR A 52 -6.69 -12.74 -3.00
C THR A 52 -6.01 -14.03 -3.44
N VAL A 53 -4.71 -14.09 -3.23
CA VAL A 53 -3.89 -15.30 -3.38
C VAL A 53 -2.95 -15.39 -2.19
N ASN A 54 -2.90 -16.54 -1.49
CA ASN A 54 -2.06 -16.78 -0.31
C ASN A 54 -2.21 -15.68 0.77
N ASN A 55 -3.44 -15.29 1.09
CA ASN A 55 -3.70 -14.18 2.01
C ASN A 55 -3.67 -14.56 3.50
N ASP A 56 -3.61 -15.86 3.81
CA ASP A 56 -3.71 -16.35 5.20
C ASP A 56 -2.36 -16.31 5.95
N ASP A 57 -1.26 -16.02 5.23
CA ASP A 57 0.08 -15.94 5.79
C ASP A 57 0.44 -14.53 6.25
N ARG A 58 1.41 -14.46 7.16
CA ARG A 58 2.02 -13.21 7.62
C ARG A 58 3.23 -12.87 6.75
N TYR A 59 3.21 -11.70 6.17
CA TYR A 59 4.28 -11.18 5.32
C TYR A 59 5.00 -10.03 6.05
N PRO A 60 6.34 -10.08 6.19
CA PRO A 60 7.08 -8.96 6.77
C PRO A 60 6.94 -7.75 5.87
N LEU A 61 6.45 -6.64 6.43
CA LEU A 61 6.12 -5.43 5.67
C LEU A 61 7.35 -4.75 5.08
N MET A 62 8.50 -4.91 5.72
CA MET A 62 9.67 -4.07 5.42
C MET A 62 9.23 -2.60 5.41
N SER A 63 9.84 -1.73 4.64
CA SER A 63 9.48 -0.31 4.62
C SER A 63 8.03 0.00 4.17
N VAL A 64 7.19 -0.97 3.82
CA VAL A 64 5.75 -0.74 3.61
C VAL A 64 5.07 -0.26 4.91
N PHE A 65 5.57 -0.63 6.08
CA PHE A 65 5.03 -0.16 7.36
C PHE A 65 5.11 1.37 7.53
N LYS A 66 6.01 2.06 6.81
CA LYS A 66 6.11 3.53 6.82
C LYS A 66 4.83 4.21 6.35
N PHE A 67 4.04 3.52 5.51
CA PHE A 67 2.69 3.98 5.17
C PHE A 67 1.76 3.93 6.40
N HIS A 68 1.77 2.85 7.17
CA HIS A 68 1.00 2.74 8.42
C HIS A 68 1.40 3.85 9.41
N GLN A 69 2.71 4.08 9.54
CA GLN A 69 3.26 5.16 10.36
C GLN A 69 2.78 6.54 9.90
N ALA A 70 2.83 6.83 8.61
CA ALA A 70 2.42 8.13 8.06
C ALA A 70 0.96 8.47 8.40
N LEU A 71 0.06 7.48 8.37
CA LEU A 71 -1.33 7.66 8.79
C LEU A 71 -1.44 7.99 10.29
N ALA A 72 -0.67 7.30 11.13
CA ALA A 72 -0.64 7.56 12.58
C ALA A 72 -0.02 8.92 12.91
N VAL A 73 1.02 9.34 12.17
CA VAL A 73 1.61 10.69 12.28
C VAL A 73 0.58 11.76 11.94
N ALA A 74 -0.17 11.57 10.85
CA ALA A 74 -1.23 12.51 10.46
C ALA A 74 -2.33 12.63 11.54
N ASP A 75 -2.80 11.51 12.07
CA ASP A 75 -3.75 11.49 13.19
C ASP A 75 -3.17 12.15 14.46
N TYR A 76 -1.88 11.95 14.74
CA TYR A 76 -1.20 12.61 15.85
C TYR A 76 -1.17 14.14 15.68
N LEU A 77 -0.86 14.64 14.48
CA LEU A 77 -0.88 16.07 14.19
C LEU A 77 -2.28 16.64 14.42
N ASP A 78 -3.31 16.03 13.85
CA ASP A 78 -4.69 16.49 13.95
C ASP A 78 -5.16 16.56 15.41
N ARG A 79 -4.96 15.48 16.17
CA ARG A 79 -5.39 15.43 17.59
C ARG A 79 -4.66 16.40 18.51
N ASN A 80 -3.45 16.81 18.16
CA ASN A 80 -2.67 17.75 18.96
C ASN A 80 -2.75 19.20 18.44
N GLY A 81 -3.57 19.46 17.42
CA GLY A 81 -3.69 20.78 16.80
C GLY A 81 -2.40 21.27 16.14
N LEU A 82 -1.57 20.31 15.67
CA LEU A 82 -0.34 20.55 14.95
C LEU A 82 -0.60 20.54 13.43
N THR A 83 0.34 21.08 12.67
CA THR A 83 0.27 21.12 11.21
C THR A 83 1.43 20.34 10.57
N PRO A 84 1.34 20.01 9.28
CA PRO A 84 2.48 19.42 8.55
C PRO A 84 3.75 20.27 8.60
N ASP A 85 3.64 21.59 8.82
CA ASP A 85 4.76 22.52 8.94
C ASP A 85 5.39 22.55 10.34
N THR A 86 4.85 21.77 11.30
CA THR A 86 5.47 21.62 12.61
C THR A 86 6.89 21.11 12.47
N GLU A 87 7.86 21.85 13.00
CA GLU A 87 9.26 21.53 12.92
C GLU A 87 9.71 20.58 14.04
N ILE A 88 10.57 19.66 13.69
CA ILE A 88 11.31 18.76 14.58
C ILE A 88 12.79 19.11 14.46
N PHE A 89 13.43 19.41 15.60
CA PHE A 89 14.89 19.58 15.65
C PHE A 89 15.53 18.19 15.68
N ILE A 90 16.52 17.98 14.84
CA ILE A 90 17.20 16.70 14.63
C ILE A 90 18.68 16.90 15.01
N PRO A 91 19.10 16.44 16.20
CA PRO A 91 20.51 16.45 16.57
C PRO A 91 21.28 15.36 15.81
N GLU A 92 22.61 15.43 15.81
CA GLU A 92 23.49 14.49 15.10
C GLU A 92 23.24 13.03 15.51
N GLU A 93 23.01 12.78 16.81
CA GLU A 93 22.80 11.44 17.37
C GLU A 93 21.53 10.73 16.86
N GLU A 94 20.53 11.45 16.36
CA GLU A 94 19.34 10.86 15.75
C GLU A 94 19.56 10.42 14.30
N LEU A 95 20.67 10.83 13.68
CA LEU A 95 21.05 10.42 12.33
C LEU A 95 21.97 9.19 12.39
N VAL A 96 21.37 8.03 12.61
CA VAL A 96 22.09 6.76 12.73
C VAL A 96 22.93 6.49 11.50
N PRO A 97 24.24 6.17 11.63
CA PRO A 97 25.07 5.72 10.52
C PRO A 97 24.68 4.29 10.10
N ASP A 98 25.23 3.83 9.00
CA ASP A 98 25.14 2.44 8.50
C ASP A 98 23.73 1.95 8.16
N THR A 99 22.75 2.87 8.08
CA THR A 99 21.41 2.60 7.57
C THR A 99 21.14 3.34 6.25
N TYR A 100 20.12 2.90 5.50
CA TYR A 100 19.72 3.60 4.29
C TYR A 100 19.02 4.93 4.65
N SER A 101 19.72 6.04 4.45
CA SER A 101 19.20 7.38 4.74
C SER A 101 19.70 8.44 3.77
N PRO A 102 18.90 8.82 2.75
CA PRO A 102 19.08 10.04 1.98
C PRO A 102 19.13 11.31 2.83
N LEU A 103 18.33 11.40 3.90
CA LEU A 103 18.32 12.50 4.86
C LEU A 103 19.71 12.72 5.46
N ARG A 104 20.34 11.66 5.99
CA ARG A 104 21.68 11.76 6.56
C ARG A 104 22.76 12.12 5.51
N LYS A 105 22.57 11.69 4.25
CA LYS A 105 23.49 12.07 3.18
C LYS A 105 23.41 13.57 2.85
N GLU A 106 22.22 14.15 2.96
CA GLU A 106 21.98 15.58 2.72
C GLU A 106 22.45 16.43 3.91
N PHE A 107 22.24 15.92 5.16
CA PHE A 107 22.56 16.61 6.41
C PHE A 107 23.42 15.71 7.32
N PRO A 108 24.69 15.47 6.99
CA PRO A 108 25.50 14.47 7.69
C PRO A 108 25.80 14.80 9.16
N GLU A 109 25.74 16.08 9.52
CA GLU A 109 26.04 16.57 10.88
C GLU A 109 24.79 16.82 11.73
N GLY A 110 23.59 16.58 11.18
CA GLY A 110 22.35 16.90 11.88
C GLY A 110 22.23 18.40 12.17
N GLU A 111 21.89 18.75 13.42
CA GLU A 111 21.72 20.12 13.93
C GLU A 111 20.78 20.98 13.07
N ILE A 112 19.72 20.36 12.58
CA ILE A 112 18.73 20.97 11.68
C ILE A 112 17.31 20.85 12.22
N SER A 113 16.44 21.76 11.80
CA SER A 113 14.99 21.61 11.98
C SER A 113 14.34 21.31 10.65
N LEU A 114 13.52 20.27 10.60
CA LEU A 114 12.72 19.91 9.44
C LEU A 114 11.25 19.79 9.81
N SER A 115 10.37 20.19 8.90
CA SER A 115 8.94 20.00 9.08
C SER A 115 8.57 18.52 9.03
N VAL A 116 7.48 18.16 9.71
CA VAL A 116 6.92 16.79 9.64
C VAL A 116 6.60 16.40 8.21
N SER A 117 6.10 17.34 7.37
CA SER A 117 5.88 17.09 5.94
C SER A 117 7.16 16.70 5.22
N ARG A 118 8.28 17.38 5.51
CA ARG A 118 9.58 17.05 4.89
C ARG A 118 10.11 15.69 5.35
N LEU A 119 9.93 15.33 6.62
CA LEU A 119 10.28 14.00 7.12
C LEU A 119 9.41 12.90 6.49
N LEU A 120 8.12 13.15 6.28
CA LEU A 120 7.24 12.23 5.56
C LEU A 120 7.63 12.07 4.08
N GLU A 121 8.12 13.12 3.42
CA GLU A 121 8.69 13.00 2.07
C GLU A 121 9.89 12.05 2.04
N TYR A 122 10.86 12.20 2.95
CA TYR A 122 11.99 11.28 3.05
C TYR A 122 11.53 9.84 3.33
N SER A 123 10.61 9.66 4.29
CA SER A 123 10.13 8.35 4.71
C SER A 123 9.32 7.65 3.61
N LEU A 124 8.39 8.33 2.95
CA LEU A 124 7.49 7.73 1.97
C LEU A 124 8.07 7.67 0.57
N GLN A 125 8.61 8.81 0.07
CA GLN A 125 9.11 8.88 -1.31
C GLN A 125 10.45 8.18 -1.48
N LEU A 126 11.38 8.38 -0.53
CA LEU A 126 12.75 7.89 -0.59
C LEU A 126 12.98 6.66 0.29
N SER A 127 11.99 6.28 1.11
CA SER A 127 12.09 5.14 2.05
C SER A 127 13.19 5.30 3.11
N ASP A 128 13.46 6.52 3.55
CA ASP A 128 14.51 6.88 4.50
C ASP A 128 14.25 6.27 5.89
N ASN A 129 15.26 5.61 6.46
CA ASN A 129 15.13 4.92 7.73
C ASN A 129 15.27 5.88 8.92
N ASN A 130 16.19 6.85 8.86
CA ASN A 130 16.33 7.85 9.93
C ASN A 130 15.08 8.73 10.03
N ALA A 131 14.55 9.21 8.90
CA ALA A 131 13.30 9.97 8.90
C ALA A 131 12.13 9.18 9.50
N CYS A 132 12.08 7.87 9.26
CA CYS A 132 11.09 6.99 9.87
C CYS A 132 11.27 6.94 11.40
N ASP A 133 12.46 6.67 11.90
CA ASP A 133 12.68 6.51 13.34
C ASP A 133 12.54 7.83 14.10
N ILE A 134 12.96 8.97 13.52
CA ILE A 134 12.68 10.30 14.04
C ILE A 134 11.16 10.54 14.17
N LEU A 135 10.38 10.21 13.15
CA LEU A 135 8.91 10.32 13.23
C LEU A 135 8.33 9.41 14.33
N PHE A 136 8.84 8.20 14.52
CA PHE A 136 8.44 7.33 15.63
C PHE A 136 8.73 7.95 16.99
N GLU A 137 9.94 8.48 17.19
CA GLU A 137 10.34 9.10 18.47
C GLU A 137 9.39 10.25 18.85
N HIS A 138 9.03 11.08 17.88
CA HIS A 138 8.22 12.28 18.13
C HIS A 138 6.70 12.05 18.11
N THR A 139 6.21 10.87 17.69
CA THR A 139 4.76 10.61 17.55
C THR A 139 4.27 9.37 18.30
N GLY A 140 5.09 8.81 19.19
CA GLY A 140 4.70 7.74 20.12
C GLY A 140 5.01 6.32 19.66
N GLY A 141 5.86 6.17 18.66
CA GLY A 141 6.52 4.93 18.27
C GLY A 141 5.62 3.90 17.56
N PRO A 142 6.18 2.68 17.34
CA PRO A 142 5.46 1.58 16.69
C PRO A 142 4.13 1.25 17.37
N ALA A 143 4.10 1.26 18.72
CA ALA A 143 2.88 0.95 19.47
C ALA A 143 1.74 1.97 19.26
N ALA A 144 2.07 3.26 19.05
CA ALA A 144 1.05 4.26 18.70
C ALA A 144 0.48 4.03 17.30
N THR A 145 1.35 3.70 16.34
CA THR A 145 0.97 3.32 14.98
C THR A 145 0.06 2.08 14.98
N ASP A 146 0.44 1.02 15.68
CA ASP A 146 -0.36 -0.20 15.77
C ASP A 146 -1.76 0.10 16.37
N ARG A 147 -1.82 0.88 17.45
CA ARG A 147 -3.12 1.28 18.07
C ARG A 147 -3.99 2.09 17.12
N TYR A 148 -3.40 3.06 16.40
CA TYR A 148 -4.15 3.88 15.45
C TYR A 148 -4.75 3.03 14.33
N VAL A 149 -3.95 2.20 13.68
CA VAL A 149 -4.43 1.35 12.58
C VAL A 149 -5.50 0.36 13.06
N ARG A 150 -5.36 -0.18 14.29
CA ARG A 150 -6.42 -1.01 14.91
C ARG A 150 -7.70 -0.22 15.17
N SER A 151 -7.61 1.06 15.46
CA SER A 151 -8.80 1.91 15.67
C SER A 151 -9.64 2.08 14.40
N LEU A 152 -9.01 1.92 13.21
CA LEU A 152 -9.68 1.89 11.90
C LEU A 152 -10.40 0.57 11.60
N GLY A 153 -10.35 -0.41 12.51
CA GLY A 153 -11.03 -1.70 12.34
C GLY A 153 -10.15 -2.86 11.89
N LEU A 154 -8.90 -2.60 11.51
CA LEU A 154 -7.95 -3.60 11.00
C LEU A 154 -7.36 -4.48 12.13
N ARG A 155 -7.05 -5.76 11.83
CA ARG A 155 -6.64 -6.74 12.86
C ARG A 155 -5.49 -7.66 12.45
N ASN A 156 -5.34 -7.97 11.16
CA ASN A 156 -4.38 -8.97 10.66
C ASN A 156 -3.05 -8.33 10.25
N PHE A 157 -2.48 -7.55 11.15
CA PHE A 157 -1.19 -6.88 11.01
C PHE A 157 -0.55 -6.70 12.40
N ALA A 158 0.72 -6.32 12.43
CA ALA A 158 1.40 -5.78 13.61
C ALA A 158 2.46 -4.76 13.19
N ILE A 159 2.60 -3.69 13.97
CA ILE A 159 3.70 -2.75 13.89
C ILE A 159 4.35 -2.72 15.28
N ALA A 160 5.52 -3.34 15.40
CA ALA A 160 6.15 -3.61 16.69
C ALA A 160 7.60 -3.09 16.80
N ALA A 161 8.28 -2.88 15.66
CA ALA A 161 9.70 -2.54 15.63
C ALA A 161 9.97 -1.26 14.83
N THR A 162 11.04 -0.54 15.23
CA THR A 162 11.62 0.58 14.49
C THR A 162 12.60 0.08 13.42
N GLU A 163 13.06 0.98 12.54
CA GLU A 163 14.11 0.64 11.55
C GLU A 163 15.44 0.30 12.26
N GLN A 164 15.77 1.00 13.35
CA GLN A 164 16.97 0.69 14.14
C GLN A 164 16.91 -0.72 14.74
N GLN A 165 15.78 -1.11 15.33
CA GLN A 165 15.63 -2.46 15.90
C GLN A 165 15.77 -3.55 14.84
N MET A 166 15.22 -3.33 13.62
CA MET A 166 15.38 -4.25 12.50
C MET A 166 16.80 -4.25 11.92
N HIS A 167 17.55 -3.16 12.08
CA HIS A 167 18.96 -3.08 11.70
C HIS A 167 19.84 -3.88 12.70
N ASP A 168 19.60 -3.73 13.98
CA ASP A 168 20.36 -4.39 15.06
C ASP A 168 20.14 -5.91 15.07
N ASP A 169 18.89 -6.35 14.85
CA ASP A 169 18.53 -7.75 14.66
C ASP A 169 17.63 -7.91 13.42
N PRO A 170 18.16 -8.39 12.29
CA PRO A 170 17.40 -8.57 11.06
C PRO A 170 16.17 -9.49 11.18
N GLN A 171 16.11 -10.39 12.18
CA GLN A 171 14.94 -11.24 12.40
C GLN A 171 13.73 -10.44 12.92
N THR A 172 13.97 -9.31 13.56
CA THR A 172 12.93 -8.39 14.04
C THR A 172 12.04 -7.84 12.91
N CYS A 173 12.51 -7.88 11.64
CA CYS A 173 11.70 -7.46 10.50
C CYS A 173 10.39 -8.26 10.35
N TYR A 174 10.32 -9.49 10.86
CA TYR A 174 9.10 -10.31 10.86
C TYR A 174 8.08 -9.89 11.92
N GLU A 175 8.43 -9.02 12.85
CA GLU A 175 7.51 -8.47 13.84
C GLU A 175 6.61 -7.36 13.25
N ASN A 176 7.08 -6.67 12.20
CA ASN A 176 6.28 -5.75 11.39
C ASN A 176 5.69 -6.52 10.21
N TRP A 177 4.47 -7.01 10.35
CA TRP A 177 3.83 -7.86 9.35
C TRP A 177 2.39 -7.45 9.03
N SER A 178 1.90 -7.87 7.88
CA SER A 178 0.48 -7.81 7.51
C SER A 178 0.10 -8.98 6.63
N THR A 179 -1.21 -9.29 6.54
CA THR A 179 -1.71 -10.02 5.37
C THR A 179 -1.83 -9.05 4.19
N PRO A 180 -1.74 -9.52 2.94
CA PRO A 180 -1.90 -8.65 1.77
C PRO A 180 -3.22 -7.87 1.76
N LEU A 181 -4.33 -8.54 2.09
CA LEU A 181 -5.64 -7.89 2.11
C LEU A 181 -5.75 -6.82 3.17
N GLU A 182 -5.17 -7.04 4.36
CA GLU A 182 -5.23 -6.04 5.43
C GLU A 182 -4.47 -4.77 5.05
N ALA A 183 -3.30 -4.91 4.42
CA ALA A 183 -2.53 -3.77 3.92
C ALA A 183 -3.25 -3.05 2.77
N ALA A 184 -3.83 -3.79 1.82
CA ALA A 184 -4.65 -3.22 0.75
C ALA A 184 -5.88 -2.49 1.31
N ALA A 185 -6.57 -3.07 2.31
CA ALA A 185 -7.72 -2.45 2.95
C ALA A 185 -7.38 -1.13 3.66
N LEU A 186 -6.21 -1.07 4.33
CA LEU A 186 -5.75 0.18 4.95
C LEU A 186 -5.52 1.27 3.90
N LEU A 187 -4.91 0.93 2.76
CA LEU A 187 -4.72 1.89 1.66
C LEU A 187 -6.05 2.27 1.01
N GLU A 188 -6.97 1.32 0.84
CA GLU A 188 -8.32 1.57 0.32
C GLU A 188 -9.09 2.55 1.21
N LEU A 189 -8.99 2.44 2.55
CA LEU A 189 -9.58 3.42 3.48
C LEU A 189 -9.04 4.83 3.24
N LEU A 190 -7.73 5.00 3.04
CA LEU A 190 -7.14 6.31 2.73
C LEU A 190 -7.68 6.87 1.41
N VAL A 191 -7.83 6.02 0.39
CA VAL A 191 -8.24 6.44 -0.96
C VAL A 191 -9.74 6.77 -1.02
N THR A 192 -10.58 6.06 -0.25
CA THR A 192 -12.04 6.14 -0.40
C THR A 192 -12.77 6.83 0.74
N GLU A 193 -12.21 6.81 1.95
CA GLU A 193 -12.87 7.32 3.15
C GLU A 193 -12.17 8.54 3.73
N GLN A 194 -12.91 9.28 4.56
CA GLN A 194 -12.37 10.46 5.26
C GLN A 194 -11.80 10.06 6.62
N ILE A 195 -10.77 9.20 6.62
CA ILE A 195 -10.06 8.80 7.86
C ILE A 195 -9.10 9.86 8.39
N LEU A 196 -8.81 10.90 7.61
CA LEU A 196 -7.98 12.06 7.93
C LEU A 196 -8.64 13.34 7.43
N THR A 197 -8.16 14.49 7.90
CA THR A 197 -8.55 15.76 7.30
C THR A 197 -8.12 15.84 5.82
N PRO A 198 -8.81 16.61 4.96
CA PRO A 198 -8.48 16.67 3.53
C PRO A 198 -7.01 17.01 3.25
N THR A 199 -6.45 17.99 3.97
CA THR A 199 -5.05 18.42 3.81
C THR A 199 -4.04 17.29 4.14
N LEU A 200 -4.25 16.59 5.25
CA LEU A 200 -3.37 15.51 5.68
C LEU A 200 -3.50 14.28 4.76
N ARG A 201 -4.72 13.98 4.33
CA ARG A 201 -4.99 12.92 3.36
C ARG A 201 -4.27 13.19 2.05
N GLU A 202 -4.45 14.38 1.48
CA GLU A 202 -3.82 14.79 0.23
C GLU A 202 -2.30 14.73 0.32
N MET A 203 -1.71 15.22 1.40
CA MET A 203 -0.26 15.15 1.63
C MET A 203 0.26 13.70 1.56
N ILE A 204 -0.43 12.74 2.18
CA ILE A 204 0.01 11.34 2.14
C ILE A 204 -0.17 10.75 0.73
N LEU A 205 -1.31 11.00 0.06
CA LEU A 205 -1.55 10.52 -1.30
C LEU A 205 -0.49 11.05 -2.27
N GLN A 206 -0.15 12.34 -2.19
CA GLN A 206 0.90 12.94 -3.03
C GLN A 206 2.29 12.34 -2.75
N ASN A 207 2.61 12.04 -1.50
CA ASN A 207 3.86 11.34 -1.17
C ASN A 207 3.93 9.93 -1.78
N LEU A 208 2.82 9.19 -1.79
CA LEU A 208 2.75 7.88 -2.43
C LEU A 208 2.85 7.97 -3.97
N ILE A 209 2.19 8.97 -4.60
CA ILE A 209 2.29 9.24 -6.05
C ILE A 209 3.73 9.63 -6.43
N ASN A 210 4.39 10.40 -5.59
CA ASN A 210 5.76 10.87 -5.81
C ASN A 210 6.83 9.85 -5.37
N CYS A 211 6.48 8.61 -5.06
CA CYS A 211 7.43 7.57 -4.66
C CYS A 211 8.56 7.40 -5.69
N LYS A 212 9.81 7.35 -5.21
CA LYS A 212 11.03 7.26 -6.05
C LYS A 212 11.63 5.86 -6.04
N THR A 213 11.09 4.94 -5.26
CA THR A 213 11.60 3.56 -5.15
C THR A 213 10.72 2.58 -5.93
N GLY A 214 11.30 1.51 -6.49
CA GLY A 214 10.56 0.42 -7.12
C GLY A 214 9.87 0.78 -8.45
N ALA A 215 10.43 1.68 -9.25
CA ALA A 215 9.93 1.98 -10.61
C ALA A 215 9.88 0.74 -11.52
N ASP A 216 10.58 -0.32 -11.16
CA ASP A 216 10.63 -1.63 -11.82
C ASP A 216 9.60 -2.64 -11.28
N ARG A 217 8.74 -2.24 -10.32
CA ARG A 217 7.69 -3.06 -9.68
C ARG A 217 6.29 -2.68 -10.19
N LEU A 218 5.35 -2.35 -9.29
CA LEU A 218 3.97 -1.99 -9.66
C LEU A 218 3.89 -0.91 -10.77
N PRO A 219 4.72 0.15 -10.77
CA PRO A 219 4.63 1.20 -11.80
C PRO A 219 5.04 0.75 -13.20
N LYS A 220 5.94 -0.25 -13.32
CA LYS A 220 6.58 -0.61 -14.58
C LYS A 220 5.61 -0.82 -15.75
N PRO A 221 4.56 -1.68 -15.64
CA PRO A 221 3.63 -1.92 -16.74
C PRO A 221 2.64 -0.77 -16.97
N LEU A 222 2.55 0.17 -16.05
CA LEU A 222 1.62 1.32 -16.12
C LEU A 222 2.23 2.51 -16.85
N SER A 223 3.53 2.47 -17.14
CA SER A 223 4.22 3.56 -17.86
C SER A 223 3.60 3.77 -19.24
N GLY A 224 3.22 5.03 -19.55
CA GLY A 224 2.60 5.40 -20.81
C GLY A 224 1.13 5.05 -20.98
N THR A 225 0.47 4.48 -19.96
CA THR A 225 -0.97 4.14 -20.01
C THR A 225 -1.89 5.31 -19.64
N GLY A 226 -1.34 6.38 -19.05
CA GLY A 226 -2.10 7.49 -18.47
C GLY A 226 -2.69 7.18 -17.09
N ALA A 227 -2.45 6.00 -16.54
CA ALA A 227 -2.88 5.67 -15.17
C ALA A 227 -2.01 6.41 -14.14
N VAL A 228 -2.66 6.89 -13.08
CA VAL A 228 -1.99 7.42 -11.89
C VAL A 228 -1.75 6.28 -10.91
N ILE A 229 -0.53 6.17 -10.39
CA ILE A 229 -0.18 5.22 -9.34
C ILE A 229 0.43 5.96 -8.15
N GLY A 230 -0.05 5.64 -6.94
CA GLY A 230 0.63 5.96 -5.69
C GLY A 230 1.01 4.68 -4.96
N HIS A 231 2.28 4.54 -4.51
CA HIS A 231 2.71 3.27 -3.94
C HIS A 231 3.80 3.43 -2.87
N LYS A 232 4.02 2.36 -2.08
CA LYS A 232 5.11 2.25 -1.12
C LYS A 232 5.77 0.88 -1.21
N THR A 233 7.08 0.88 -1.40
CA THR A 233 7.89 -0.35 -1.46
C THR A 233 8.46 -0.76 -0.11
N GLY A 234 8.79 -2.05 0.01
CA GLY A 234 9.59 -2.60 1.11
C GLY A 234 10.58 -3.63 0.58
N THR A 235 11.83 -3.63 1.09
CA THR A 235 12.87 -4.55 0.64
C THR A 235 13.84 -4.83 1.78
N SER A 236 14.13 -6.11 2.03
CA SER A 236 15.21 -6.54 2.91
C SER A 236 16.53 -6.67 2.15
N ASN A 237 17.63 -6.73 2.88
CA ASN A 237 18.88 -7.31 2.38
C ASN A 237 18.75 -8.84 2.30
N ARG A 238 19.70 -9.50 1.62
CA ARG A 238 19.86 -10.94 1.69
C ARG A 238 20.48 -11.34 3.03
N ASP A 239 19.95 -12.40 3.61
CA ASP A 239 20.59 -13.05 4.74
C ASP A 239 21.81 -13.90 4.30
N GLU A 240 22.49 -14.53 5.27
CA GLU A 240 23.66 -15.40 5.01
C GLU A 240 23.33 -16.61 4.13
N ARG A 241 22.07 -17.02 4.05
CA ARG A 241 21.57 -18.10 3.19
C ARG A 241 21.24 -17.63 1.77
N GLY A 242 21.35 -16.32 1.51
CA GLY A 242 21.00 -15.71 0.24
C GLY A 242 19.49 -15.45 0.08
N ILE A 243 18.71 -15.45 1.18
CA ILE A 243 17.26 -15.29 1.19
C ILE A 243 16.91 -13.83 1.49
N PHE A 244 15.93 -13.28 0.76
CA PHE A 244 15.29 -12.01 1.09
C PHE A 244 14.11 -12.26 2.02
N ALA A 245 14.09 -11.67 3.21
CA ALA A 245 12.95 -11.75 4.12
C ALA A 245 11.69 -11.11 3.52
N GLY A 246 11.84 -10.01 2.77
CA GLY A 246 10.72 -9.36 2.10
C GLY A 246 11.12 -8.54 0.87
N THR A 247 10.30 -8.62 -0.19
CA THR A 247 10.31 -7.72 -1.35
C THR A 247 8.87 -7.40 -1.71
N ASN A 248 8.43 -6.19 -1.38
CA ASN A 248 7.02 -5.83 -1.34
C ASN A 248 6.73 -4.57 -2.14
N ASP A 249 5.48 -4.46 -2.59
CA ASP A 249 4.92 -3.21 -3.09
C ASP A 249 3.43 -3.15 -2.75
N LEU A 250 2.96 -2.01 -2.27
CA LEU A 250 1.58 -1.70 -1.92
C LEU A 250 1.19 -0.42 -2.65
N GLY A 251 0.13 -0.42 -3.44
CA GLY A 251 -0.26 0.75 -4.21
C GLY A 251 -1.74 0.84 -4.53
N PHE A 252 -2.17 2.04 -4.90
CA PHE A 252 -3.45 2.29 -5.58
C PHE A 252 -3.19 2.75 -7.01
N VAL A 253 -4.11 2.42 -7.90
CA VAL A 253 -4.07 2.80 -9.31
C VAL A 253 -5.41 3.39 -9.71
N ILE A 254 -5.35 4.52 -10.42
CA ILE A 254 -6.52 5.19 -11.00
C ILE A 254 -6.31 5.26 -12.51
N LEU A 255 -7.21 4.67 -13.29
CA LEU A 255 -7.19 4.67 -14.75
C LEU A 255 -7.74 6.00 -15.28
N PRO A 256 -7.48 6.36 -16.55
CA PRO A 256 -7.95 7.62 -17.15
C PRO A 256 -9.48 7.80 -17.16
N ASP A 257 -10.25 6.76 -16.89
CA ASP A 257 -11.71 6.77 -16.82
C ASP A 257 -12.25 6.69 -15.38
N ASP A 258 -11.40 6.99 -14.40
CA ASP A 258 -11.67 6.95 -12.96
C ASP A 258 -11.91 5.55 -12.38
N THR A 259 -11.80 4.48 -13.17
CA THR A 259 -11.75 3.11 -12.61
C THR A 259 -10.51 2.98 -11.74
N ARG A 260 -10.65 2.41 -10.55
CA ARG A 260 -9.53 2.29 -9.61
C ARG A 260 -9.41 0.90 -9.01
N TYR A 261 -8.22 0.60 -8.55
CA TYR A 261 -7.97 -0.58 -7.73
C TYR A 261 -6.83 -0.33 -6.74
N THR A 262 -6.87 -1.05 -5.64
CA THR A 262 -5.80 -1.12 -4.65
C THR A 262 -5.16 -2.48 -4.73
N ILE A 263 -3.83 -2.55 -4.68
CA ILE A 263 -3.06 -3.79 -4.86
C ILE A 263 -1.95 -3.90 -3.82
N ALA A 264 -1.84 -5.06 -3.18
CA ALA A 264 -0.71 -5.44 -2.35
C ALA A 264 -0.05 -6.69 -2.94
N VAL A 265 1.25 -6.64 -3.18
CA VAL A 265 2.07 -7.78 -3.59
C VAL A 265 3.23 -7.93 -2.63
N PHE A 266 3.20 -9.00 -1.84
CA PHE A 266 4.21 -9.28 -0.82
C PHE A 266 4.92 -10.58 -1.13
N ILE A 267 6.23 -10.52 -1.25
CA ILE A 267 7.12 -11.65 -1.50
C ILE A 267 7.94 -11.88 -0.23
N LYS A 268 7.80 -13.06 0.37
CA LYS A 268 8.45 -13.46 1.62
C LYS A 268 9.40 -14.62 1.36
N ASP A 269 10.50 -14.65 2.10
CA ASP A 269 11.49 -15.75 2.13
C ASP A 269 11.98 -16.15 0.74
N SER A 270 12.30 -15.15 -0.09
CA SER A 270 12.65 -15.35 -1.49
C SER A 270 14.11 -15.74 -1.69
N ALA A 271 14.33 -16.86 -2.40
CA ALA A 271 15.63 -17.28 -2.93
C ALA A 271 15.86 -16.78 -4.37
N GLU A 272 14.94 -15.99 -4.93
CA GLU A 272 15.11 -15.36 -6.25
C GLU A 272 16.12 -14.20 -6.18
N ASN A 273 16.60 -13.73 -7.34
CA ASN A 273 17.41 -12.52 -7.39
C ASN A 273 16.52 -11.25 -7.35
N PRO A 274 17.09 -10.06 -7.04
CA PRO A 274 16.33 -8.81 -6.94
C PRO A 274 15.51 -8.49 -8.19
N GLU A 275 16.08 -8.70 -9.37
CA GLU A 275 15.47 -8.42 -10.66
C GLU A 275 14.29 -9.36 -10.92
N THR A 276 14.38 -10.62 -10.46
CA THR A 276 13.28 -11.58 -10.55
C THR A 276 12.16 -11.22 -9.58
N ASN A 277 12.46 -10.82 -8.35
CA ASN A 277 11.45 -10.36 -7.39
C ASN A 277 10.71 -9.12 -7.93
N ALA A 278 11.42 -8.13 -8.45
CA ALA A 278 10.81 -6.94 -9.04
C ALA A 278 9.93 -7.30 -10.24
N ARG A 279 10.40 -8.20 -11.12
CA ARG A 279 9.64 -8.68 -12.28
C ARG A 279 8.37 -9.43 -11.88
N ILE A 280 8.40 -10.25 -10.83
CA ILE A 280 7.20 -10.93 -10.32
C ILE A 280 6.14 -9.90 -9.95
N ILE A 281 6.51 -8.84 -9.22
CA ILE A 281 5.59 -7.75 -8.86
C ILE A 281 5.06 -7.04 -10.12
N ALA A 282 5.93 -6.74 -11.09
CA ALA A 282 5.53 -6.11 -12.33
C ALA A 282 4.59 -6.99 -13.17
N ASP A 283 4.85 -8.29 -13.29
CA ASP A 283 4.01 -9.24 -14.04
C ASP A 283 2.62 -9.39 -13.38
N ILE A 284 2.55 -9.36 -12.04
CA ILE A 284 1.29 -9.33 -11.29
C ILE A 284 0.54 -8.02 -11.58
N SER A 285 1.23 -6.87 -11.50
CA SER A 285 0.65 -5.56 -11.80
C SER A 285 0.11 -5.49 -13.24
N GLU A 286 0.85 -6.00 -14.22
CA GLU A 286 0.40 -6.09 -15.62
C GLU A 286 -0.85 -6.96 -15.75
N THR A 287 -0.89 -8.10 -15.07
CA THR A 287 -2.03 -9.02 -15.10
C THR A 287 -3.29 -8.35 -14.54
N VAL A 288 -3.17 -7.64 -13.42
CA VAL A 288 -4.28 -6.91 -12.81
C VAL A 288 -4.72 -5.75 -13.70
N TYR A 289 -3.78 -4.93 -14.19
CA TYR A 289 -4.10 -3.81 -15.07
C TYR A 289 -4.87 -4.25 -16.32
N ARG A 290 -4.38 -5.30 -17.01
CA ARG A 290 -5.06 -5.83 -18.21
C ARG A 290 -6.45 -6.35 -17.88
N TYR A 291 -6.60 -7.08 -16.79
CA TYR A 291 -7.91 -7.56 -16.36
C TYR A 291 -8.88 -6.40 -16.09
N VAL A 292 -8.45 -5.36 -15.38
CA VAL A 292 -9.30 -4.19 -15.08
C VAL A 292 -9.62 -3.41 -16.35
N HIS A 293 -8.63 -3.15 -17.19
CA HIS A 293 -8.76 -2.36 -18.40
C HIS A 293 -9.62 -3.04 -19.46
N ASP A 294 -9.42 -4.35 -19.70
CA ASP A 294 -10.00 -5.06 -20.85
C ASP A 294 -11.32 -5.78 -20.49
N GLU A 295 -11.48 -6.26 -19.27
CA GLU A 295 -12.55 -7.21 -18.93
C GLU A 295 -13.49 -6.74 -17.83
N TYR A 296 -12.96 -6.13 -16.75
CA TYR A 296 -13.76 -5.71 -15.60
C TYR A 296 -14.75 -4.63 -15.99
N ARG A 297 -14.34 -3.69 -16.82
CA ARG A 297 -15.12 -2.56 -17.32
C ARG A 297 -16.26 -2.99 -18.25
N GLU A 298 -16.03 -3.93 -19.19
CA GLU A 298 -17.08 -4.42 -20.10
C GLU A 298 -18.24 -5.05 -19.36
N ASN A 299 -17.99 -5.66 -18.21
CA ASN A 299 -19.00 -6.31 -17.40
C ASN A 299 -19.79 -5.35 -16.50
N ASP A 300 -19.27 -4.15 -16.21
CA ASP A 300 -20.00 -3.12 -15.45
C ASP A 300 -20.99 -2.32 -16.31
N ILE A 301 -20.82 -2.34 -17.64
CA ILE A 301 -21.71 -1.70 -18.62
C ILE A 301 -23.01 -2.51 -18.85
N ARG A 302 -23.20 -3.67 -18.22
CA ARG A 302 -24.43 -4.48 -18.38
C ARG A 302 -25.66 -3.74 -17.86
N PRO A 303 -26.79 -3.71 -18.63
CA PRO A 303 -28.01 -3.00 -18.22
C PRO A 303 -28.59 -3.63 -16.94
N GLY A 304 -28.60 -2.88 -15.86
CA GLY A 304 -29.19 -3.26 -14.56
C GLY A 304 -28.38 -2.88 -13.31
N LYS A 305 -27.11 -2.57 -13.39
CA LYS A 305 -26.39 -1.95 -12.27
C LYS A 305 -26.72 -0.44 -12.23
N LYS A 306 -27.40 0.00 -11.17
CA LYS A 306 -27.55 1.43 -10.91
C LYS A 306 -26.16 1.98 -10.60
N HIS A 307 -25.75 3.04 -11.31
CA HIS A 307 -24.62 3.87 -10.86
C HIS A 307 -24.91 4.28 -9.41
N VAL A 308 -24.17 3.73 -8.48
CA VAL A 308 -24.09 4.28 -7.13
C VAL A 308 -23.35 5.60 -7.32
N ASP A 309 -24.00 6.70 -6.91
CA ASP A 309 -23.41 8.04 -6.96
C ASP A 309 -22.05 7.97 -6.25
N LYS A 310 -20.95 7.99 -7.04
CA LYS A 310 -19.59 7.91 -6.54
C LYS A 310 -19.38 9.19 -5.74
N GLY A 311 -19.45 9.11 -4.42
CA GLY A 311 -19.20 10.24 -3.53
C GLY A 311 -17.92 10.94 -3.96
N ALA A 312 -17.94 12.28 -3.92
CA ALA A 312 -16.98 13.24 -4.43
C ALA A 312 -15.66 12.63 -4.87
N GLY A 313 -15.50 12.39 -6.17
CA GLY A 313 -14.28 11.87 -6.76
C GLY A 313 -13.09 12.71 -6.29
N ILE A 314 -11.93 12.08 -6.16
CA ILE A 314 -10.67 12.80 -5.97
C ILE A 314 -10.51 13.65 -7.23
N GLY A 315 -10.92 14.92 -7.18
CA GLY A 315 -10.65 15.89 -8.23
C GLY A 315 -9.16 16.20 -8.19
N PHE A 316 -8.36 15.42 -8.90
CA PHE A 316 -7.02 15.86 -9.26
C PHE A 316 -7.21 16.99 -10.28
N GLU A 317 -7.09 18.25 -9.83
CA GLU A 317 -7.01 19.37 -10.76
C GLU A 317 -5.78 19.12 -11.65
N SER A 318 -6.02 19.07 -12.97
CA SER A 318 -5.02 18.75 -14.01
C SER A 318 -3.95 19.81 -14.19
N ASP A 319 -3.84 20.79 -13.31
CA ASP A 319 -2.99 21.98 -13.49
C ASP A 319 -1.54 21.82 -12.98
N TYR A 320 -1.15 20.63 -12.51
CA TYR A 320 0.21 20.36 -12.00
C TYR A 320 1.09 19.47 -12.90
N PHE A 321 0.66 19.20 -14.14
CA PHE A 321 1.47 18.42 -15.10
C PHE A 321 1.94 19.32 -16.27
N TYR A 322 2.97 20.18 -16.03
CA TYR A 322 3.88 20.71 -17.03
C TYR A 322 5.28 20.91 -16.44
#